data_d1383fdf3e9f86fba6daf4bc0feef5e8
#
_entry.id   d1383fdf3e9f86fba6daf4bc0feef5e8
#
_cell.length_a   1.000
_cell.length_b   1.000
_cell.length_c   1.000
_cell.angle_alpha   90.00
_cell.angle_beta   90.00
_cell.angle_gamma   90.00
#
_symmetry.space_group_name_H-M   'P 1'
#
loop_
_entity.id
_entity.type
_entity.pdbx_description
1 polymer ?
#
loop_
_entity_poly.entity_id
_entity_poly.type
_entity_poly.pdbx_seq_one_letter_code
_entity_poly.pdbx_strand_id
1 'polypeptide(L)'
;FAARTERQSASLEETAAAMAEVTGMIQQGATQTATMNENVGIMQKEIAEGGQVVASAVEAMDQIHHSSNEIAQIIDVIEGIAFQTNLLALNAGVEAARAGDAGQGFAVVASEVRALAQRSSEAAQGIKDLISKSGAQVEKGVTLVGRAGTVLQDIVVRINDMSGTMKELANAAVHQAETLDHVNVAVGDM
;
A
#
# COMPACT_ATOMS: atom_id res chain seq x y z
N PHE A 1 1.31 52.32 -56.16
CA PHE A 1 0.28 52.01 -55.15
C PHE A 1 -0.24 50.57 -55.34
N ALA A 2 -0.64 50.10 -56.52
CA ALA A 2 -1.22 48.77 -56.77
C ALA A 2 -0.31 47.60 -56.19
N ALA A 3 0.96 47.59 -56.56
CA ALA A 3 1.90 46.54 -56.12
C ALA A 3 2.15 46.51 -54.59
N ARG A 4 1.88 47.57 -53.86
CA ARG A 4 1.96 47.63 -52.39
C ARG A 4 0.70 47.09 -51.76
N THR A 5 -0.46 47.37 -52.33
CA THR A 5 -1.76 46.84 -51.87
C THR A 5 -1.84 45.34 -52.09
N GLU A 6 -1.37 44.84 -53.27
CA GLU A 6 -1.30 43.39 -53.54
C GLU A 6 -0.41 42.65 -52.54
N ARG A 7 0.78 43.20 -52.20
CA ARG A 7 1.66 42.57 -51.17
C ARG A 7 1.03 42.61 -49.77
N GLN A 8 0.32 43.69 -49.46
CA GLN A 8 -0.35 43.82 -48.18
C GLN A 8 -1.52 42.82 -48.07
N SER A 9 -2.32 42.62 -49.12
CA SER A 9 -3.38 41.62 -49.15
C SER A 9 -2.81 40.20 -49.03
N ALA A 10 -1.74 39.85 -49.73
CA ALA A 10 -1.09 38.56 -49.60
C ALA A 10 -0.55 38.31 -48.16
N SER A 11 0.03 39.34 -47.53
CA SER A 11 0.51 39.23 -46.14
C SER A 11 -0.63 39.08 -45.13
N LEU A 12 -1.79 39.70 -45.38
CA LEU A 12 -3.00 39.54 -44.55
C LEU A 12 -3.60 38.14 -44.70
N GLU A 13 -3.64 37.59 -45.93
CA GLU A 13 -4.09 36.21 -46.16
C GLU A 13 -3.18 35.20 -45.45
N GLU A 14 -1.87 35.38 -45.53
CA GLU A 14 -0.90 34.52 -44.79
C GLU A 14 -1.08 34.64 -43.27
N THR A 15 -1.32 35.86 -42.77
CA THR A 15 -1.56 36.09 -41.33
C THR A 15 -2.89 35.43 -40.90
N ALA A 16 -3.95 35.54 -41.66
CA ALA A 16 -5.24 34.92 -41.40
C ALA A 16 -5.12 33.37 -41.39
N ALA A 17 -4.36 32.80 -42.33
CA ALA A 17 -4.11 31.36 -42.36
C ALA A 17 -3.31 30.89 -41.11
N ALA A 18 -2.26 31.61 -40.71
CA ALA A 18 -1.50 31.31 -39.50
C ALA A 18 -2.35 31.41 -38.22
N MET A 19 -3.25 32.43 -38.18
CA MET A 19 -4.18 32.59 -37.06
C MET A 19 -5.18 31.42 -36.94
N ALA A 20 -5.69 30.93 -38.09
CA ALA A 20 -6.57 29.76 -38.12
C ALA A 20 -5.86 28.50 -37.61
N GLU A 21 -4.59 28.30 -37.96
CA GLU A 21 -3.76 27.21 -37.47
C GLU A 21 -3.55 27.30 -35.96
N VAL A 22 -3.18 28.49 -35.45
CA VAL A 22 -2.99 28.72 -34.00
C VAL A 22 -4.29 28.51 -33.24
N THR A 23 -5.42 28.96 -33.76
CA THR A 23 -6.74 28.72 -33.16
C THR A 23 -7.05 27.23 -33.08
N GLY A 24 -6.73 26.46 -34.12
CA GLY A 24 -6.87 25.00 -34.11
C GLY A 24 -5.98 24.34 -33.02
N MET A 25 -4.73 24.77 -32.87
CA MET A 25 -3.82 24.28 -31.85
C MET A 25 -4.33 24.58 -30.44
N ILE A 26 -4.88 25.77 -30.19
CA ILE A 26 -5.46 26.14 -28.90
C ILE A 26 -6.67 25.26 -28.58
N GLN A 27 -7.53 25.01 -29.54
CA GLN A 27 -8.71 24.18 -29.37
C GLN A 27 -8.36 22.72 -29.11
N GLN A 28 -7.34 22.21 -29.76
CA GLN A 28 -6.76 20.89 -29.46
C GLN A 28 -6.15 20.83 -28.06
N GLY A 29 -5.39 21.86 -27.65
CA GLY A 29 -4.82 21.99 -26.32
C GLY A 29 -5.89 22.02 -25.23
N ALA A 30 -6.97 22.75 -25.43
CA ALA A 30 -8.11 22.78 -24.52
C ALA A 30 -8.77 21.39 -24.36
N THR A 31 -8.97 20.68 -25.49
CA THR A 31 -9.52 19.30 -25.45
C THR A 31 -8.58 18.34 -24.71
N GLN A 32 -7.28 18.40 -24.95
CA GLN A 32 -6.29 17.58 -24.25
C GLN A 32 -6.29 17.88 -22.76
N THR A 33 -6.38 19.16 -22.38
CA THR A 33 -6.42 19.58 -20.97
C THR A 33 -7.68 19.04 -20.28
N ALA A 34 -8.84 19.05 -20.95
CA ALA A 34 -10.07 18.47 -20.42
C ALA A 34 -9.92 16.95 -20.16
N THR A 35 -9.37 16.22 -21.14
CA THR A 35 -9.10 14.78 -20.98
C THR A 35 -8.11 14.49 -19.85
N MET A 36 -7.06 15.31 -19.72
CA MET A 36 -6.09 15.17 -18.61
C MET A 36 -6.76 15.43 -17.27
N ASN A 37 -7.65 16.41 -17.16
CA ASN A 37 -8.38 16.70 -15.94
C ASN A 37 -9.32 15.54 -15.52
N GLU A 38 -9.96 14.88 -16.50
CA GLU A 38 -10.74 13.67 -16.24
C GLU A 38 -9.86 12.53 -15.72
N ASN A 39 -8.70 12.28 -16.34
CA ASN A 39 -7.74 11.28 -15.89
C ASN A 39 -7.23 11.56 -14.47
N VAL A 40 -6.99 12.82 -14.13
CA VAL A 40 -6.62 13.25 -12.77
C VAL A 40 -7.73 12.88 -11.78
N GLY A 41 -9.00 13.07 -12.12
CA GLY A 41 -10.13 12.66 -11.29
C GLY A 41 -10.19 11.14 -11.07
N ILE A 42 -9.93 10.36 -12.13
CA ILE A 42 -9.84 8.89 -12.03
C ILE A 42 -8.70 8.48 -11.08
N MET A 43 -7.51 9.04 -11.27
CA MET A 43 -6.35 8.75 -10.42
C MET A 43 -6.60 9.10 -8.94
N GLN A 44 -7.29 10.21 -8.66
CA GLN A 44 -7.67 10.56 -7.28
C GLN A 44 -8.53 9.47 -6.64
N LYS A 45 -9.49 8.92 -7.38
CA LYS A 45 -10.34 7.84 -6.90
C LYS A 45 -9.57 6.55 -6.67
N GLU A 46 -8.73 6.13 -7.63
CA GLU A 46 -7.92 4.91 -7.52
C GLU A 46 -6.96 4.97 -6.33
N ILE A 47 -6.36 6.14 -6.07
CA ILE A 47 -5.46 6.30 -4.93
C ILE A 47 -6.22 6.30 -3.61
N ALA A 48 -7.41 6.88 -3.55
CA ALA A 48 -8.25 6.81 -2.36
C ALA A 48 -8.63 5.36 -2.05
N GLU A 49 -9.00 4.57 -3.06
CA GLU A 49 -9.27 3.13 -2.93
C GLU A 49 -8.00 2.38 -2.50
N GLY A 50 -6.85 2.67 -3.11
CA GLY A 50 -5.55 2.11 -2.72
C GLY A 50 -5.18 2.43 -1.27
N GLY A 51 -5.44 3.63 -0.81
CA GLY A 51 -5.25 4.05 0.58
C GLY A 51 -6.10 3.22 1.56
N GLN A 52 -7.34 2.92 1.18
CA GLN A 52 -8.23 2.09 1.99
C GLN A 52 -7.75 0.63 2.05
N VAL A 53 -7.24 0.08 0.94
CA VAL A 53 -6.63 -1.26 0.91
C VAL A 53 -5.40 -1.31 1.83
N VAL A 54 -4.55 -0.29 1.80
CA VAL A 54 -3.38 -0.20 2.69
C VAL A 54 -3.81 -0.14 4.16
N ALA A 55 -4.82 0.66 4.50
CA ALA A 55 -5.35 0.72 5.86
C ALA A 55 -5.88 -0.64 6.35
N SER A 56 -6.65 -1.34 5.51
CA SER A 56 -7.13 -2.69 5.81
C SER A 56 -6.00 -3.71 5.97
N ALA A 57 -4.93 -3.57 5.20
CA ALA A 57 -3.76 -4.45 5.32
C ALA A 57 -3.00 -4.22 6.64
N VAL A 58 -2.89 -2.96 7.10
CA VAL A 58 -2.32 -2.64 8.43
C VAL A 58 -3.16 -3.27 9.53
N GLU A 59 -4.47 -3.13 9.48
CA GLU A 59 -5.40 -3.71 10.45
C GLU A 59 -5.28 -5.25 10.49
N ALA A 60 -5.23 -5.90 9.32
CA ALA A 60 -5.03 -7.35 9.25
C ALA A 60 -3.69 -7.80 9.84
N MET A 61 -2.62 -7.05 9.61
CA MET A 61 -1.31 -7.33 10.22
C MET A 61 -1.33 -7.16 11.74
N ASP A 62 -2.03 -6.17 12.26
CA ASP A 62 -2.19 -5.97 13.70
C ASP A 62 -2.95 -7.15 14.35
N GLN A 63 -4.01 -7.64 13.71
CA GLN A 63 -4.73 -8.82 14.15
C GLN A 63 -3.85 -10.07 14.16
N ILE A 64 -2.99 -10.27 13.13
CA ILE A 64 -2.03 -11.38 13.08
C ILE A 64 -1.02 -11.25 14.22
N HIS A 65 -0.53 -10.04 14.50
CA HIS A 65 0.37 -9.79 15.61
C HIS A 65 -0.28 -10.13 16.96
N HIS A 66 -1.52 -9.71 17.17
CA HIS A 66 -2.28 -10.02 18.39
C HIS A 66 -2.47 -11.54 18.57
N SER A 67 -2.92 -12.23 17.51
CA SER A 67 -3.10 -13.69 17.52
C SER A 67 -1.79 -14.43 17.77
N SER A 68 -0.67 -13.95 17.23
CA SER A 68 0.65 -14.52 17.48
C SER A 68 1.05 -14.43 18.96
N ASN A 69 0.74 -13.30 19.62
CA ASN A 69 0.98 -13.12 21.05
C ASN A 69 0.08 -14.05 21.89
N GLU A 70 -1.19 -14.24 21.51
CA GLU A 70 -2.07 -15.19 22.19
C GLU A 70 -1.56 -16.64 22.06
N ILE A 71 -1.07 -17.03 20.87
CA ILE A 71 -0.47 -18.35 20.66
C ILE A 71 0.78 -18.51 21.54
N ALA A 72 1.62 -17.48 21.63
CA ALA A 72 2.80 -17.53 22.50
C ALA A 72 2.43 -17.80 23.97
N GLN A 73 1.36 -17.17 24.48
CA GLN A 73 0.86 -17.43 25.84
C GLN A 73 0.35 -18.86 26.01
N ILE A 74 -0.34 -19.42 25.00
CA ILE A 74 -0.78 -20.82 25.04
C ILE A 74 0.42 -21.76 25.07
N ILE A 75 1.47 -21.48 24.31
CA ILE A 75 2.69 -22.28 24.31
C ILE A 75 3.39 -22.22 25.67
N ASP A 76 3.43 -21.09 26.37
CA ASP A 76 3.94 -20.98 27.72
C ASP A 76 3.18 -21.88 28.71
N VAL A 77 1.85 -21.97 28.57
CA VAL A 77 1.04 -22.89 29.36
C VAL A 77 1.36 -24.35 29.05
N ILE A 78 1.54 -24.71 27.77
CA ILE A 78 1.90 -26.08 27.37
C ILE A 78 3.28 -26.47 27.91
N GLU A 79 4.25 -25.57 27.85
CA GLU A 79 5.57 -25.76 28.43
C GLU A 79 5.48 -26.00 29.95
N GLY A 80 4.64 -25.20 30.63
CA GLY A 80 4.35 -25.40 32.06
C GLY A 80 3.74 -26.77 32.38
N ILE A 81 2.77 -27.21 31.54
CA ILE A 81 2.16 -28.56 31.70
C ILE A 81 3.18 -29.67 31.46
N ALA A 82 4.02 -29.54 30.44
CA ALA A 82 5.08 -30.49 30.15
C ALA A 82 6.08 -30.58 31.32
N PHE A 83 6.47 -29.45 31.92
CA PHE A 83 7.31 -29.41 33.10
C PHE A 83 6.67 -30.09 34.32
N GLN A 84 5.39 -29.80 34.61
CA GLN A 84 4.65 -30.45 35.69
C GLN A 84 4.52 -31.96 35.46
N THR A 85 4.26 -32.39 34.23
CA THR A 85 4.18 -33.82 33.86
C THR A 85 5.52 -34.51 34.04
N ASN A 86 6.63 -33.85 33.69
CA ASN A 86 7.97 -34.38 33.94
C ASN A 86 8.26 -34.55 35.44
N LEU A 87 7.85 -33.62 36.31
CA LEU A 87 7.97 -33.73 37.73
C LEU A 87 7.10 -34.86 38.33
N LEU A 88 5.85 -34.98 37.84
CA LEU A 88 4.95 -36.08 38.26
C LEU A 88 5.52 -37.43 37.87
N ALA A 89 6.04 -37.57 36.67
CA ALA A 89 6.67 -38.82 36.19
C ALA A 89 7.93 -39.15 36.99
N LEU A 90 8.74 -38.14 37.33
CA LEU A 90 9.91 -38.34 38.19
C LEU A 90 9.49 -38.88 39.57
N ASN A 91 8.48 -38.26 40.19
CA ASN A 91 7.99 -38.72 41.52
C ASN A 91 7.41 -40.14 41.45
N ALA A 92 6.65 -40.46 40.38
CA ALA A 92 6.12 -41.80 40.15
C ALA A 92 7.24 -42.83 39.97
N GLY A 93 8.31 -42.49 39.24
CA GLY A 93 9.49 -43.33 39.07
C GLY A 93 10.22 -43.61 40.36
N VAL A 94 10.36 -42.59 41.21
CA VAL A 94 10.97 -42.75 42.55
C VAL A 94 10.14 -43.69 43.43
N GLU A 95 8.81 -43.52 43.45
CA GLU A 95 7.93 -44.37 44.24
C GLU A 95 7.86 -45.82 43.70
N ALA A 96 7.92 -45.99 42.37
CA ALA A 96 8.02 -47.29 41.73
C ALA A 96 9.32 -48.02 42.12
N ALA A 97 10.45 -47.29 42.16
CA ALA A 97 11.73 -47.86 42.65
C ALA A 97 11.68 -48.27 44.12
N ARG A 98 10.95 -47.51 44.93
CA ARG A 98 10.75 -47.79 46.38
C ARG A 98 9.90 -49.04 46.58
N ALA A 99 8.99 -49.39 45.65
CA ALA A 99 8.17 -50.61 45.72
C ALA A 99 8.92 -51.90 45.31
N GLY A 100 10.17 -51.80 44.86
CA GLY A 100 11.00 -52.94 44.45
C GLY A 100 10.37 -53.68 43.23
N ASP A 101 10.38 -55.03 43.30
CA ASP A 101 9.87 -55.88 42.18
C ASP A 101 8.41 -55.62 41.83
N ALA A 102 7.58 -55.22 42.79
CA ALA A 102 6.19 -54.88 42.58
C ALA A 102 6.01 -53.58 41.77
N GLY A 103 7.02 -52.74 41.74
CA GLY A 103 6.99 -51.43 41.04
C GLY A 103 7.52 -51.43 39.60
N GLN A 104 8.11 -52.53 39.11
CA GLN A 104 8.81 -52.56 37.80
C GLN A 104 7.94 -52.06 36.64
N GLY A 105 6.68 -52.50 36.57
CA GLY A 105 5.77 -52.05 35.52
C GLY A 105 5.47 -50.55 35.58
N PHE A 106 5.33 -49.99 36.79
CA PHE A 106 5.13 -48.55 36.99
C PHE A 106 6.37 -47.73 36.66
N ALA A 107 7.57 -48.25 36.91
CA ALA A 107 8.84 -47.59 36.59
C ALA A 107 8.99 -47.39 35.07
N VAL A 108 8.61 -48.39 34.27
CA VAL A 108 8.62 -48.29 32.80
C VAL A 108 7.67 -47.21 32.31
N VAL A 109 6.42 -47.21 32.82
CA VAL A 109 5.42 -46.18 32.45
C VAL A 109 5.89 -44.79 32.87
N ALA A 110 6.42 -44.64 34.08
CA ALA A 110 6.97 -43.35 34.56
C ALA A 110 8.11 -42.83 33.65
N SER A 111 9.01 -43.74 33.23
CA SER A 111 10.08 -43.37 32.28
C SER A 111 9.54 -42.91 30.92
N GLU A 112 8.55 -43.59 30.40
CA GLU A 112 7.93 -43.23 29.10
C GLU A 112 7.19 -41.90 29.18
N VAL A 113 6.39 -41.67 30.26
CA VAL A 113 5.71 -40.39 30.50
C VAL A 113 6.72 -39.24 30.65
N ARG A 114 7.86 -39.49 31.34
CA ARG A 114 8.92 -38.49 31.44
C ARG A 114 9.54 -38.16 30.12
N ALA A 115 9.84 -39.16 29.28
CA ALA A 115 10.37 -38.93 27.93
C ALA A 115 9.37 -38.17 27.04
N LEU A 116 8.06 -38.48 27.14
CA LEU A 116 7.02 -37.77 26.44
C LEU A 116 6.91 -36.32 26.89
N ALA A 117 6.98 -36.04 28.18
CA ALA A 117 6.96 -34.69 28.72
C ALA A 117 8.15 -33.86 28.22
N GLN A 118 9.35 -34.46 28.18
CA GLN A 118 10.53 -33.80 27.66
C GLN A 118 10.39 -33.46 26.14
N ARG A 119 9.92 -34.41 25.34
CA ARG A 119 9.64 -34.18 23.91
C ARG A 119 8.58 -33.11 23.71
N SER A 120 7.56 -33.04 24.58
CA SER A 120 6.53 -32.02 24.54
C SER A 120 7.10 -30.62 24.83
N SER A 121 8.00 -30.50 25.82
CA SER A 121 8.69 -29.25 26.16
C SER A 121 9.58 -28.77 25.01
N GLU A 122 10.35 -29.70 24.40
CA GLU A 122 11.19 -29.38 23.22
C GLU A 122 10.35 -28.91 22.02
N ALA A 123 9.21 -29.56 21.77
CA ALA A 123 8.29 -29.15 20.71
C ALA A 123 7.66 -27.77 20.98
N ALA A 124 7.26 -27.51 22.24
CA ALA A 124 6.73 -26.22 22.65
C ALA A 124 7.75 -25.09 22.42
N GLN A 125 9.01 -25.31 22.82
CA GLN A 125 10.08 -24.35 22.58
C GLN A 125 10.31 -24.10 21.08
N GLY A 126 10.28 -25.14 20.24
CA GLY A 126 10.39 -24.98 18.79
C GLY A 126 9.25 -24.15 18.19
N ILE A 127 8.02 -24.34 18.70
CA ILE A 127 6.87 -23.54 18.27
C ILE A 127 7.03 -22.07 18.74
N LYS A 128 7.49 -21.84 19.95
CA LYS A 128 7.75 -20.50 20.50
C LYS A 128 8.74 -19.72 19.64
N ASP A 129 9.81 -20.37 19.19
CA ASP A 129 10.81 -19.78 18.30
C ASP A 129 10.20 -19.41 16.92
N LEU A 130 9.31 -20.26 16.39
CA LEU A 130 8.60 -19.99 15.14
C LEU A 130 7.64 -18.79 15.29
N ILE A 131 6.88 -18.72 16.38
CA ILE A 131 5.97 -17.60 16.66
C ILE A 131 6.76 -16.29 16.82
N SER A 132 7.88 -16.31 17.52
CA SER A 132 8.76 -15.13 17.65
C SER A 132 9.27 -14.65 16.30
N LYS A 133 9.72 -15.55 15.43
CA LYS A 133 10.14 -15.22 14.07
C LYS A 133 8.99 -14.67 13.23
N SER A 134 7.79 -15.26 13.35
CA SER A 134 6.59 -14.79 12.65
C SER A 134 6.20 -13.39 13.12
N GLY A 135 6.24 -13.10 14.41
CA GLY A 135 6.00 -11.78 14.97
C GLY A 135 6.94 -10.71 14.39
N ALA A 136 8.24 -11.01 14.33
CA ALA A 136 9.23 -10.11 13.73
C ALA A 136 8.99 -9.87 12.21
N GLN A 137 8.46 -10.88 11.49
CA GLN A 137 8.10 -10.72 10.07
C GLN A 137 6.85 -9.85 9.90
N VAL A 138 5.85 -10.02 10.77
CA VAL A 138 4.64 -9.18 10.78
C VAL A 138 5.00 -7.73 11.07
N GLU A 139 5.84 -7.44 12.05
CA GLU A 139 6.30 -6.08 12.37
C GLU A 139 6.99 -5.41 11.19
N LYS A 140 7.84 -6.14 10.47
CA LYS A 140 8.42 -5.67 9.20
C LYS A 140 7.33 -5.42 8.15
N GLY A 141 6.32 -6.28 8.06
CA GLY A 141 5.18 -6.13 7.18
C GLY A 141 4.42 -4.83 7.47
N VAL A 142 4.08 -4.56 8.72
CA VAL A 142 3.44 -3.31 9.18
C VAL A 142 4.25 -2.09 8.75
N THR A 143 5.57 -2.12 8.98
CA THR A 143 6.46 -1.02 8.60
C THR A 143 6.44 -0.76 7.08
N LEU A 144 6.49 -1.82 6.27
CA LEU A 144 6.50 -1.70 4.81
C LEU A 144 5.15 -1.18 4.27
N VAL A 145 4.05 -1.72 4.80
CA VAL A 145 2.68 -1.28 4.42
C VAL A 145 2.43 0.15 4.86
N GLY A 146 2.89 0.54 6.06
CA GLY A 146 2.82 1.92 6.53
C GLY A 146 3.59 2.89 5.61
N ARG A 147 4.79 2.50 5.15
CA ARG A 147 5.54 3.29 4.14
C ARG A 147 4.80 3.41 2.81
N ALA A 148 4.14 2.34 2.36
CA ALA A 148 3.30 2.40 1.15
C ALA A 148 2.16 3.42 1.33
N GLY A 149 1.54 3.48 2.51
CA GLY A 149 0.53 4.48 2.85
C GLY A 149 1.08 5.92 2.75
N THR A 150 2.28 6.17 3.27
CA THR A 150 2.93 7.49 3.15
C THR A 150 3.18 7.88 1.69
N VAL A 151 3.66 6.94 0.88
CA VAL A 151 3.88 7.18 -0.56
C VAL A 151 2.58 7.51 -1.28
N LEU A 152 1.47 6.82 -0.96
CA LEU A 152 0.16 7.14 -1.52
C LEU A 152 -0.31 8.55 -1.13
N GLN A 153 -0.07 8.99 0.11
CA GLN A 153 -0.37 10.35 0.55
C GLN A 153 0.43 11.40 -0.24
N ASP A 154 1.72 11.16 -0.48
CA ASP A 154 2.55 12.05 -1.29
C ASP A 154 2.04 12.12 -2.75
N ILE A 155 1.54 11.00 -3.29
CA ILE A 155 0.94 10.97 -4.62
C ILE A 155 -0.36 11.78 -4.65
N VAL A 156 -1.21 11.72 -3.61
CA VAL A 156 -2.42 12.56 -3.50
C VAL A 156 -2.07 14.04 -3.58
N VAL A 157 -1.03 14.49 -2.86
CA VAL A 157 -0.58 15.89 -2.92
C VAL A 157 -0.19 16.28 -4.35
N ARG A 158 0.63 15.47 -5.01
CA ARG A 158 1.07 15.74 -6.39
C ARG A 158 -0.08 15.76 -7.40
N ILE A 159 -1.08 14.92 -7.22
CA ILE A 159 -2.28 14.89 -8.07
C ILE A 159 -3.14 16.14 -7.87
N ASN A 160 -3.25 16.63 -6.64
CA ASN A 160 -3.95 17.88 -6.36
C ASN A 160 -3.23 19.08 -7.02
N ASP A 161 -1.90 19.14 -6.95
CA ASP A 161 -1.11 20.15 -7.64
C ASP A 161 -1.30 20.08 -9.16
N MET A 162 -1.32 18.86 -9.73
CA MET A 162 -1.59 18.64 -11.15
C MET A 162 -2.99 19.10 -11.55
N SER A 163 -4.01 18.85 -10.71
CA SER A 163 -5.37 19.36 -10.93
C SER A 163 -5.40 20.89 -10.96
N GLY A 164 -4.65 21.54 -10.06
CA GLY A 164 -4.47 23.01 -10.09
C GLY A 164 -3.89 23.51 -11.41
N THR A 165 -2.77 22.89 -11.82
CA THR A 165 -2.10 23.21 -13.09
C THR A 165 -3.01 23.02 -14.31
N MET A 166 -3.83 21.94 -14.34
CA MET A 166 -4.78 21.71 -15.43
C MET A 166 -5.85 22.81 -15.49
N LYS A 167 -6.33 23.29 -14.34
CA LYS A 167 -7.29 24.42 -14.32
C LYS A 167 -6.68 25.71 -14.84
N GLU A 168 -5.43 26.02 -14.46
CA GLU A 168 -4.70 27.17 -14.96
C GLU A 168 -4.51 27.08 -16.49
N LEU A 169 -4.14 25.90 -16.99
CA LEU A 169 -3.95 25.66 -18.42
C LEU A 169 -5.26 25.81 -19.20
N ALA A 170 -6.37 25.31 -18.65
CA ALA A 170 -7.70 25.49 -19.26
C ALA A 170 -8.08 26.98 -19.35
N ASN A 171 -7.85 27.74 -18.27
CA ASN A 171 -8.11 29.18 -18.24
C ASN A 171 -7.22 29.94 -19.25
N ALA A 172 -5.95 29.55 -19.34
CA ALA A 172 -5.01 30.14 -20.31
C ALA A 172 -5.47 29.87 -21.77
N ALA A 173 -5.94 28.66 -22.06
CA ALA A 173 -6.46 28.33 -23.41
C ALA A 173 -7.69 29.16 -23.77
N VAL A 174 -8.61 29.38 -22.83
CA VAL A 174 -9.78 30.26 -23.04
C VAL A 174 -9.33 31.69 -23.34
N HIS A 175 -8.43 32.24 -22.54
CA HIS A 175 -7.93 33.62 -22.74
C HIS A 175 -7.15 33.78 -24.03
N GLN A 176 -6.39 32.76 -24.45
CA GLN A 176 -5.70 32.75 -25.73
C GLN A 176 -6.73 32.76 -26.91
N ALA A 177 -7.80 31.95 -26.78
CA ALA A 177 -8.87 31.94 -27.82
C ALA A 177 -9.55 33.31 -27.95
N GLU A 178 -9.88 33.97 -26.85
CA GLU A 178 -10.44 35.34 -26.86
C GLU A 178 -9.48 36.34 -27.50
N THR A 179 -8.19 36.26 -27.16
CA THR A 179 -7.16 37.16 -27.72
C THR A 179 -7.02 36.97 -29.24
N LEU A 180 -7.07 35.73 -29.72
CA LEU A 180 -7.02 35.40 -31.13
C LEU A 180 -8.26 35.91 -31.89
N ASP A 181 -9.44 35.83 -31.27
CA ASP A 181 -10.67 36.35 -31.87
C ASP A 181 -10.54 37.88 -32.10
N HIS A 182 -10.03 38.60 -31.10
CA HIS A 182 -9.75 40.05 -31.26
C HIS A 182 -8.75 40.35 -32.37
N VAL A 183 -7.66 39.56 -32.48
CA VAL A 183 -6.69 39.74 -33.57
C VAL A 183 -7.30 39.41 -34.92
N ASN A 184 -8.13 38.37 -35.02
CA ASN A 184 -8.81 37.98 -36.25
C ASN A 184 -9.77 39.09 -36.76
N VAL A 185 -10.52 39.70 -35.83
CA VAL A 185 -11.37 40.88 -36.16
C VAL A 185 -10.52 42.04 -36.68
N ALA A 186 -9.40 42.37 -36.00
CA ALA A 186 -8.52 43.46 -36.41
C ALA A 186 -7.87 43.23 -37.78
N VAL A 187 -7.52 41.97 -38.12
CA VAL A 187 -6.97 41.60 -39.44
C VAL A 187 -8.06 41.69 -40.52
N GLY A 188 -9.32 41.33 -40.19
CA GLY A 188 -10.45 41.44 -41.12
C GLY A 188 -10.85 42.88 -41.44
N ASP A 189 -10.60 43.82 -40.54
CA ASP A 189 -10.90 45.24 -40.69
C ASP A 189 -9.81 46.01 -41.49
N MET A 190 -8.67 45.40 -41.78
CA MET A 190 -7.57 45.99 -42.54
C MET A 190 -7.66 45.69 -44.03
#